data_334514f5ca1c8ecb20228a763b36d517
#
_entry.id   334514f5ca1c8ecb20228a763b36d517
#
_cell.length_a   1.000
_cell.length_b   1.000
_cell.length_c   1.000
_cell.angle_alpha   90.00
_cell.angle_beta   90.00
_cell.angle_gamma   90.00
#
_symmetry.space_group_name_H-M   'P 1'
#
loop_
_entity.id
_entity.type
_entity.pdbx_description
1 polymer ?
#
loop_
_entity_poly.entity_id
_entity_poly.type
_entity_poly.pdbx_seq_one_letter_code
_entity_poly.pdbx_strand_id
1 'polypeptide(L)'
;SSPIPQQALNEIKNFLGRGNSWPNDLDEGKTKNLFLKYNQERREFTSALSLSEAEVVKVNLFRADLDGLPLLPPNPQDSNISFFVAQKGGKPTIIAGKYIHFPIHQEQVATYPLKNSTLAWEELKAGKAYVGNLGNNTADKPIIIRRIYLAYFDPSLPQNFLQPIFVFEGDNDFIAYLPAIESSWIKETASTGE
;
A
#
# COMPACT_ATOMS: atom_id res chain seq x y z
N SER A 1 -9.38 -26.27 -1.40
CA SER A 1 -9.90 -25.13 -0.63
C SER A 1 -8.73 -24.30 -0.09
N SER A 2 -8.89 -22.99 -0.03
CA SER A 2 -7.90 -22.10 0.57
C SER A 2 -7.90 -22.22 2.10
N PRO A 3 -6.80 -21.81 2.79
CA PRO A 3 -6.84 -21.65 4.23
C PRO A 3 -7.80 -20.51 4.61
N ILE A 4 -8.34 -20.56 5.83
CA ILE A 4 -9.07 -19.42 6.35
C ILE A 4 -8.08 -18.26 6.63
N PRO A 5 -8.50 -16.99 6.52
CA PRO A 5 -7.59 -15.84 6.65
C PRO A 5 -6.74 -15.83 7.93
N GLN A 6 -7.34 -16.22 9.07
CA GLN A 6 -6.62 -16.26 10.33
C GLN A 6 -5.48 -17.29 10.34
N GLN A 7 -5.68 -18.45 9.73
CA GLN A 7 -4.64 -19.47 9.61
C GLN A 7 -3.51 -18.99 8.68
N ALA A 8 -3.87 -18.31 7.58
CA ALA A 8 -2.90 -17.73 6.66
C ALA A 8 -2.04 -16.65 7.36
N LEU A 9 -2.68 -15.75 8.12
CA LEU A 9 -1.98 -14.71 8.87
C LEU A 9 -1.06 -15.31 9.94
N ASN A 10 -1.50 -16.33 10.66
CA ASN A 10 -0.68 -17.00 11.68
C ASN A 10 0.56 -17.66 11.06
N GLU A 11 0.42 -18.29 9.89
CA GLU A 11 1.56 -18.88 9.17
C GLU A 11 2.57 -17.82 8.74
N ILE A 12 2.09 -16.65 8.24
CA ILE A 12 2.96 -15.52 7.89
C ILE A 12 3.69 -14.98 9.12
N LYS A 13 2.98 -14.79 10.25
CA LYS A 13 3.59 -14.34 11.50
C LYS A 13 4.68 -15.31 11.99
N ASN A 14 4.40 -16.61 11.93
CA ASN A 14 5.38 -17.64 12.29
C ASN A 14 6.59 -17.64 11.37
N PHE A 15 6.36 -17.47 10.06
CA PHE A 15 7.43 -17.42 9.06
C PHE A 15 8.35 -16.22 9.27
N LEU A 16 7.80 -15.02 9.37
CA LEU A 16 8.56 -13.79 9.58
C LEU A 16 9.19 -13.75 10.98
N GLY A 17 8.50 -14.25 12.01
CA GLY A 17 9.01 -14.30 13.37
C GLY A 17 10.23 -15.18 13.52
N ARG A 18 10.29 -16.33 12.81
CA ARG A 18 11.49 -17.19 12.78
C ARG A 18 12.72 -16.49 12.22
N GLY A 19 12.52 -15.57 11.27
CA GLY A 19 13.58 -14.75 10.70
C GLY A 19 13.82 -13.43 11.43
N ASN A 20 13.15 -13.18 12.57
CA ASN A 20 13.14 -11.89 13.27
C ASN A 20 12.80 -10.71 12.32
N SER A 21 11.89 -10.97 11.36
CA SER A 21 11.52 -10.04 10.29
C SER A 21 10.08 -9.54 10.41
N TRP A 22 9.41 -9.75 11.54
CA TRP A 22 8.10 -9.17 11.84
C TRP A 22 8.30 -7.79 12.46
N PRO A 23 8.01 -6.68 11.74
CA PRO A 23 8.20 -5.33 12.28
C PRO A 23 7.03 -4.94 13.21
N ASN A 24 7.32 -4.16 14.25
CA ASN A 24 6.33 -3.75 15.26
C ASN A 24 5.16 -2.94 14.66
N ASP A 25 5.39 -2.20 13.59
CA ASP A 25 4.37 -1.40 12.92
C ASP A 25 3.34 -2.22 12.11
N LEU A 26 3.50 -3.54 12.06
CA LEU A 26 2.45 -4.45 11.59
C LEU A 26 1.51 -4.93 12.71
N ASP A 27 1.88 -4.79 13.97
CA ASP A 27 1.04 -5.28 15.09
C ASP A 27 -0.30 -4.53 15.17
N GLU A 28 -0.27 -3.23 14.95
CA GLU A 28 -1.45 -2.35 14.91
C GLU A 28 -1.89 -2.01 13.47
N GLY A 29 -1.25 -2.63 12.51
CA GLY A 29 -1.52 -2.46 11.09
C GLY A 29 -2.82 -3.12 10.64
N LYS A 30 -3.19 -2.87 9.39
CA LYS A 30 -4.40 -3.41 8.77
C LYS A 30 -4.06 -4.62 7.88
N THR A 31 -4.99 -5.57 7.82
CA THR A 31 -4.87 -6.73 6.93
C THR A 31 -6.00 -6.73 5.92
N LYS A 32 -5.67 -6.92 4.64
CA LYS A 32 -6.65 -7.10 3.56
C LYS A 32 -6.42 -8.45 2.89
N ASN A 33 -7.46 -9.28 2.84
CA ASN A 33 -7.40 -10.60 2.26
C ASN A 33 -8.09 -10.61 0.90
N LEU A 34 -7.43 -11.24 -0.09
CA LEU A 34 -8.00 -11.51 -1.41
C LEU A 34 -8.06 -13.02 -1.61
N PHE A 35 -9.22 -13.51 -2.01
CA PHE A 35 -9.44 -14.93 -2.31
C PHE A 35 -9.24 -15.16 -3.80
N LEU A 36 -8.33 -16.06 -4.12
CA LEU A 36 -7.85 -16.27 -5.48
C LEU A 36 -7.99 -17.72 -5.90
N LYS A 37 -8.23 -17.93 -7.19
CA LYS A 37 -8.14 -19.22 -7.87
C LYS A 37 -7.15 -19.12 -9.02
N TYR A 38 -6.47 -20.22 -9.33
CA TYR A 38 -5.54 -20.26 -10.45
C TYR A 38 -6.29 -20.49 -11.77
N ASN A 39 -6.11 -19.58 -12.71
CA ASN A 39 -6.61 -19.74 -14.08
C ASN A 39 -5.52 -20.40 -14.92
N GLN A 40 -5.75 -21.64 -15.33
CA GLN A 40 -4.78 -22.44 -16.11
C GLN A 40 -4.54 -21.89 -17.51
N GLU A 41 -5.56 -21.31 -18.14
CA GLU A 41 -5.46 -20.77 -19.51
C GLU A 41 -4.61 -19.51 -19.54
N ARG A 42 -4.81 -18.60 -18.56
CA ARG A 42 -4.08 -17.35 -18.45
C ARG A 42 -2.77 -17.47 -17.66
N ARG A 43 -2.58 -18.60 -16.97
CA ARG A 43 -1.45 -18.84 -16.06
C ARG A 43 -1.29 -17.78 -14.98
N GLU A 44 -2.41 -17.28 -14.46
CA GLU A 44 -2.45 -16.23 -13.44
C GLU A 44 -3.47 -16.52 -12.35
N PHE A 45 -3.31 -15.85 -11.20
CA PHE A 45 -4.32 -15.85 -10.16
C PHE A 45 -5.40 -14.82 -10.48
N THR A 46 -6.66 -15.23 -10.43
CA THR A 46 -7.84 -14.38 -10.60
C THR A 46 -8.67 -14.41 -9.33
N SER A 47 -9.51 -13.39 -9.12
CA SER A 47 -10.41 -13.36 -7.97
C SER A 47 -11.36 -14.54 -8.00
N ALA A 48 -11.49 -15.24 -6.87
CA ALA A 48 -12.48 -16.27 -6.68
C ALA A 48 -13.84 -15.62 -6.38
N LEU A 49 -14.91 -16.17 -6.95
CA LEU A 49 -16.27 -15.64 -6.74
C LEU A 49 -16.82 -16.04 -5.36
N SER A 50 -16.26 -17.09 -4.74
CA SER A 50 -16.64 -17.57 -3.42
C SER A 50 -15.43 -18.16 -2.68
N LEU A 51 -15.54 -18.27 -1.35
CA LEU A 51 -14.53 -18.95 -0.52
C LEU A 51 -14.33 -20.43 -0.89
N SER A 52 -15.40 -21.09 -1.33
CA SER A 52 -15.35 -22.50 -1.73
C SER A 52 -14.55 -22.74 -3.01
N GLU A 53 -14.50 -21.74 -3.90
CA GLU A 53 -13.72 -21.78 -5.13
C GLU A 53 -12.27 -21.34 -4.91
N ALA A 54 -11.99 -20.64 -3.81
CA ALA A 54 -10.67 -20.13 -3.56
C ALA A 54 -9.67 -21.27 -3.29
N GLU A 55 -8.52 -21.18 -3.92
CA GLU A 55 -7.39 -22.09 -3.75
C GLU A 55 -6.29 -21.45 -2.91
N VAL A 56 -6.19 -20.12 -2.98
CA VAL A 56 -5.15 -19.32 -2.35
C VAL A 56 -5.77 -18.09 -1.70
N VAL A 57 -5.25 -17.71 -0.54
CA VAL A 57 -5.50 -16.40 0.07
C VAL A 57 -4.25 -15.55 -0.12
N LYS A 58 -4.38 -14.38 -0.76
CA LYS A 58 -3.37 -13.33 -0.72
C LYS A 58 -3.66 -12.45 0.48
N VAL A 59 -2.72 -12.39 1.40
CA VAL A 59 -2.77 -11.56 2.60
C VAL A 59 -1.90 -10.34 2.38
N ASN A 60 -2.51 -9.16 2.34
CA ASN A 60 -1.82 -7.87 2.30
C ASN A 60 -1.72 -7.32 3.71
N LEU A 61 -0.51 -6.97 4.15
CA LEU A 61 -0.23 -6.40 5.47
C LEU A 61 0.13 -4.92 5.30
N PHE A 62 -0.69 -4.04 5.85
CA PHE A 62 -0.46 -2.60 5.85
C PHE A 62 0.09 -2.16 7.19
N ARG A 63 1.03 -1.23 7.16
CA ARG A 63 1.65 -0.67 8.37
C ARG A 63 0.65 0.13 9.19
N ALA A 64 0.91 0.23 10.48
CA ALA A 64 0.16 1.10 11.38
C ALA A 64 0.30 2.58 10.97
N ASP A 65 -0.71 3.37 11.34
CA ASP A 65 -0.65 4.82 11.16
C ASP A 65 0.52 5.41 11.96
N LEU A 66 1.19 6.40 11.42
CA LEU A 66 2.25 7.15 12.08
C LEU A 66 1.74 8.55 12.44
N ASP A 67 1.80 8.92 13.72
CA ASP A 67 1.31 10.21 14.23
C ASP A 67 -0.13 10.53 13.79
N GLY A 68 -0.97 9.50 13.72
CA GLY A 68 -2.37 9.61 13.30
C GLY A 68 -2.59 9.76 11.80
N LEU A 69 -1.53 9.66 10.98
CA LEU A 69 -1.62 9.68 9.53
C LEU A 69 -1.33 8.28 8.95
N PRO A 70 -2.10 7.83 7.96
CA PRO A 70 -1.87 6.53 7.35
C PRO A 70 -0.57 6.50 6.54
N LEU A 71 0.08 5.32 6.51
CA LEU A 71 1.16 5.01 5.59
C LEU A 71 0.58 4.28 4.38
N LEU A 72 0.73 4.86 3.20
CA LEU A 72 0.12 4.35 1.98
C LEU A 72 1.17 3.90 0.97
N PRO A 73 1.10 2.64 0.51
CA PRO A 73 1.99 2.12 -0.53
C PRO A 73 1.66 2.75 -1.89
N PRO A 74 2.53 2.58 -2.91
CA PRO A 74 2.30 3.11 -4.26
C PRO A 74 0.94 2.71 -4.86
N ASN A 75 0.52 1.47 -4.63
CA ASN A 75 -0.83 1.02 -4.94
C ASN A 75 -1.57 0.72 -3.63
N PRO A 76 -2.58 1.51 -3.25
CA PRO A 76 -3.30 1.31 -1.99
C PRO A 76 -4.18 0.04 -1.96
N GLN A 77 -4.36 -0.63 -3.10
CA GLN A 77 -5.04 -1.92 -3.17
C GLN A 77 -4.09 -3.10 -2.96
N ASP A 78 -2.77 -2.87 -3.05
CA ASP A 78 -1.71 -3.87 -2.88
C ASP A 78 -0.64 -3.37 -1.91
N SER A 79 -0.38 -4.14 -0.86
CA SER A 79 0.61 -3.76 0.14
C SER A 79 2.05 -4.02 -0.34
N ASN A 80 3.01 -3.27 0.23
CA ASN A 80 4.43 -3.56 0.12
C ASN A 80 4.83 -4.89 0.80
N ILE A 81 3.99 -5.39 1.70
CA ILE A 81 4.16 -6.70 2.36
C ILE A 81 2.94 -7.56 2.07
N SER A 82 3.11 -8.59 1.25
CA SER A 82 2.01 -9.49 0.92
C SER A 82 2.48 -10.92 0.71
N PHE A 83 1.64 -11.89 1.07
CA PHE A 83 1.94 -13.31 0.94
C PHE A 83 0.75 -14.06 0.35
N PHE A 84 1.07 -15.02 -0.49
CA PHE A 84 0.11 -15.98 -1.04
C PHE A 84 0.20 -17.27 -0.22
N VAL A 85 -0.91 -17.67 0.38
CA VAL A 85 -0.99 -18.85 1.23
C VAL A 85 -2.02 -19.83 0.68
N ALA A 86 -1.58 -21.06 0.44
CA ALA A 86 -2.41 -22.16 -0.02
C ALA A 86 -2.52 -23.26 1.05
N GLN A 87 -3.46 -24.19 0.88
CA GLN A 87 -3.48 -25.43 1.66
C GLN A 87 -2.63 -26.50 0.96
N LYS A 88 -1.64 -27.03 1.66
CA LYS A 88 -0.81 -28.16 1.19
C LYS A 88 -0.78 -29.26 2.25
N GLY A 89 -1.31 -30.40 1.93
CA GLY A 89 -1.40 -31.51 2.90
C GLY A 89 -2.22 -31.16 4.14
N GLY A 90 -3.27 -30.33 4.02
CA GLY A 90 -4.10 -29.89 5.14
C GLY A 90 -3.48 -28.79 6.00
N LYS A 91 -2.33 -28.21 5.61
CA LYS A 91 -1.62 -27.16 6.35
C LYS A 91 -1.50 -25.89 5.52
N PRO A 92 -1.68 -24.69 6.13
CA PRO A 92 -1.37 -23.44 5.47
C PRO A 92 0.11 -23.41 5.08
N THR A 93 0.39 -23.04 3.84
CA THR A 93 1.74 -23.01 3.29
C THR A 93 1.91 -21.75 2.45
N ILE A 94 2.93 -20.95 2.74
CA ILE A 94 3.31 -19.79 1.94
C ILE A 94 3.89 -20.30 0.61
N ILE A 95 3.32 -19.87 -0.50
CA ILE A 95 3.75 -20.28 -1.85
C ILE A 95 4.46 -19.16 -2.60
N ALA A 96 4.20 -17.91 -2.23
CA ALA A 96 4.89 -16.73 -2.76
C ALA A 96 4.75 -15.57 -1.77
N GLY A 97 5.60 -14.57 -1.90
CA GLY A 97 5.53 -13.38 -1.07
C GLY A 97 6.32 -12.21 -1.64
N LYS A 98 5.90 -11.01 -1.23
CA LYS A 98 6.61 -9.75 -1.41
C LYS A 98 6.83 -9.17 -0.02
N TYR A 99 8.04 -8.79 0.31
CA TYR A 99 8.39 -8.15 1.57
C TYR A 99 9.29 -6.96 1.30
N ILE A 100 8.71 -5.77 1.36
CA ILE A 100 9.41 -4.50 1.23
C ILE A 100 9.04 -3.68 2.47
N HIS A 101 10.01 -3.49 3.35
CA HIS A 101 9.84 -2.73 4.59
C HIS A 101 11.11 -1.94 4.87
N PHE A 102 10.98 -0.63 4.93
CA PHE A 102 12.06 0.27 5.34
C PHE A 102 11.72 0.82 6.73
N PRO A 103 12.63 0.63 7.73
CA PRO A 103 12.44 1.19 9.06
C PRO A 103 12.31 2.71 9.01
N ILE A 104 11.44 3.27 9.86
CA ILE A 104 11.28 4.72 10.02
C ILE A 104 12.00 5.14 11.31
N HIS A 105 12.96 6.04 11.18
CA HIS A 105 13.72 6.60 12.30
C HIS A 105 13.00 7.86 12.82
N GLN A 106 12.12 7.68 13.81
CA GLN A 106 11.28 8.74 14.35
C GLN A 106 12.06 9.82 15.11
N GLU A 107 13.28 9.53 15.53
CA GLU A 107 14.19 10.51 16.16
C GLU A 107 14.80 11.50 15.18
N GLN A 108 14.73 11.23 13.89
CA GLN A 108 15.25 12.09 12.82
C GLN A 108 14.09 12.82 12.14
N VAL A 109 13.63 13.92 12.74
CA VAL A 109 12.51 14.71 12.23
C VAL A 109 13.00 16.00 11.57
N ALA A 110 12.40 16.34 10.43
CA ALA A 110 12.53 17.63 9.79
C ALA A 110 11.15 18.26 9.57
N THR A 111 11.04 19.55 9.77
CA THR A 111 9.79 20.29 9.57
C THR A 111 9.86 21.07 8.27
N TYR A 112 8.89 20.83 7.40
CA TYR A 112 8.76 21.52 6.11
C TYR A 112 7.38 22.17 6.00
N PRO A 113 7.27 23.34 5.34
CA PRO A 113 5.97 23.92 5.04
C PRO A 113 5.18 23.05 4.06
N LEU A 114 3.93 22.82 4.38
CA LEU A 114 3.02 22.08 3.51
C LEU A 114 2.35 23.04 2.52
N LYS A 115 2.08 22.56 1.31
CA LYS A 115 1.19 23.21 0.35
C LYS A 115 -0.19 23.41 0.98
N ASN A 116 -0.84 24.50 0.63
CA ASN A 116 -2.23 24.64 0.98
C ASN A 116 -3.13 23.75 0.06
N SER A 117 -4.33 23.43 0.54
CA SER A 117 -5.25 22.53 -0.16
C SER A 117 -5.71 23.06 -1.53
N THR A 118 -5.75 24.39 -1.70
CA THR A 118 -6.13 25.01 -2.98
C THR A 118 -5.06 24.74 -4.04
N LEU A 119 -3.77 24.90 -3.69
CA LEU A 119 -2.66 24.61 -4.60
C LEU A 119 -2.62 23.12 -4.93
N ALA A 120 -2.79 22.25 -3.93
CA ALA A 120 -2.85 20.81 -4.16
C ALA A 120 -3.97 20.40 -5.11
N TRP A 121 -5.15 21.05 -5.00
CA TRP A 121 -6.27 20.83 -5.89
C TRP A 121 -5.98 21.28 -7.34
N GLU A 122 -5.36 22.45 -7.52
CA GLU A 122 -4.98 22.94 -8.85
C GLU A 122 -3.92 22.02 -9.50
N GLU A 123 -2.96 21.52 -8.72
CA GLU A 123 -1.95 20.58 -9.22
C GLU A 123 -2.55 19.23 -9.61
N LEU A 124 -3.55 18.72 -8.85
CA LEU A 124 -4.29 17.52 -9.24
C LEU A 124 -5.00 17.73 -10.60
N LYS A 125 -5.71 18.85 -10.76
CA LYS A 125 -6.40 19.17 -12.04
C LYS A 125 -5.44 19.33 -13.20
N ALA A 126 -4.23 19.79 -12.94
CA ALA A 126 -3.17 19.91 -13.93
C ALA A 126 -2.47 18.57 -14.26
N GLY A 127 -2.94 17.44 -13.69
CA GLY A 127 -2.38 16.11 -13.94
C GLY A 127 -1.02 15.86 -13.31
N LYS A 128 -0.62 16.60 -12.27
CA LYS A 128 0.68 16.44 -11.59
C LYS A 128 0.68 15.36 -10.52
N ALA A 129 -0.46 14.80 -10.18
CA ALA A 129 -0.57 13.77 -9.17
C ALA A 129 -0.20 12.39 -9.74
N TYR A 130 0.40 11.57 -8.87
CA TYR A 130 0.58 10.15 -9.15
C TYR A 130 -0.74 9.41 -8.91
N VAL A 131 -1.22 8.68 -9.92
CA VAL A 131 -2.43 7.86 -9.79
C VAL A 131 -2.03 6.50 -9.21
N GLY A 132 -2.32 6.29 -7.93
CA GLY A 132 -2.06 5.03 -7.23
C GLY A 132 -3.06 3.95 -7.59
N ASN A 133 -4.30 4.33 -7.85
CA ASN A 133 -5.36 3.45 -8.36
C ASN A 133 -6.33 4.22 -9.23
N LEU A 134 -6.47 3.82 -10.49
CA LEU A 134 -7.50 4.39 -11.38
C LEU A 134 -8.90 3.85 -11.04
N GLY A 135 -8.97 2.69 -10.42
CA GLY A 135 -10.21 1.99 -10.15
C GLY A 135 -10.95 1.59 -11.42
N ASN A 136 -12.28 1.64 -11.37
CA ASN A 136 -13.14 1.34 -12.52
C ASN A 136 -13.51 2.60 -13.32
N ASN A 137 -12.68 3.65 -13.26
CA ASN A 137 -12.89 4.88 -14.02
C ASN A 137 -12.36 4.75 -15.45
N THR A 138 -12.98 5.47 -16.36
CA THR A 138 -12.63 5.51 -17.79
C THR A 138 -12.24 6.93 -18.19
N ALA A 139 -11.39 7.08 -19.21
CA ALA A 139 -10.84 8.37 -19.63
C ALA A 139 -11.88 9.32 -20.22
N ASP A 140 -13.05 8.83 -20.61
CA ASP A 140 -14.16 9.59 -21.21
C ASP A 140 -15.08 10.26 -20.18
N LYS A 141 -14.89 9.97 -18.89
CA LYS A 141 -15.74 10.49 -17.81
C LYS A 141 -14.92 11.26 -16.78
N PRO A 142 -15.45 12.37 -16.24
CA PRO A 142 -14.81 13.08 -15.16
C PRO A 142 -14.79 12.23 -13.88
N ILE A 143 -13.66 12.24 -13.19
CA ILE A 143 -13.51 11.61 -11.88
C ILE A 143 -13.96 12.59 -10.81
N ILE A 144 -14.90 12.17 -9.96
CA ILE A 144 -15.40 12.99 -8.87
C ILE A 144 -14.60 12.68 -7.61
N ILE A 145 -13.86 13.66 -7.10
CA ILE A 145 -13.12 13.53 -5.85
C ILE A 145 -14.07 13.71 -4.67
N ARG A 146 -14.02 12.80 -3.70
CA ARG A 146 -14.89 12.76 -2.52
C ARG A 146 -14.18 13.15 -1.24
N ARG A 147 -12.89 12.86 -1.14
CA ARG A 147 -12.09 13.11 0.07
C ARG A 147 -10.69 13.59 -0.30
N ILE A 148 -10.16 14.47 0.54
CA ILE A 148 -8.77 14.93 0.49
C ILE A 148 -8.25 14.86 1.93
N TYR A 149 -7.10 14.21 2.14
CA TYR A 149 -6.47 14.11 3.44
C TYR A 149 -4.95 13.97 3.32
N LEU A 150 -4.24 14.10 4.44
CA LEU A 150 -2.80 13.89 4.53
C LEU A 150 -2.49 12.43 4.88
N ALA A 151 -1.40 11.92 4.32
CA ALA A 151 -0.83 10.62 4.62
C ALA A 151 0.69 10.69 4.48
N TYR A 152 1.37 9.60 4.83
CA TYR A 152 2.76 9.38 4.45
C TYR A 152 2.83 8.37 3.32
N PHE A 153 3.75 8.60 2.38
CA PHE A 153 4.02 7.66 1.30
C PHE A 153 4.97 6.58 1.80
N ASP A 154 4.53 5.31 1.75
CA ASP A 154 5.33 4.13 2.07
C ASP A 154 5.97 3.58 0.78
N PRO A 155 7.23 3.93 0.47
CA PRO A 155 7.84 3.65 -0.83
C PRO A 155 8.18 2.17 -1.01
N SER A 156 8.23 1.72 -2.26
CA SER A 156 8.76 0.40 -2.64
C SER A 156 10.27 0.40 -2.92
N LEU A 157 10.90 1.57 -2.90
CA LEU A 157 12.35 1.77 -3.02
C LEU A 157 12.87 2.58 -1.83
N PRO A 158 14.13 2.39 -1.40
CA PRO A 158 14.71 3.16 -0.31
C PRO A 158 14.64 4.66 -0.55
N GLN A 159 14.26 5.42 0.47
CA GLN A 159 14.23 6.88 0.46
C GLN A 159 14.89 7.42 1.73
N ASN A 160 15.50 8.60 1.64
CA ASN A 160 16.18 9.22 2.77
C ASN A 160 15.22 9.83 3.80
N PHE A 161 13.96 10.06 3.43
CA PHE A 161 12.93 10.61 4.31
C PHE A 161 11.55 10.13 3.92
N LEU A 162 10.67 10.06 4.91
CA LEU A 162 9.28 9.71 4.74
C LEU A 162 8.52 10.94 4.21
N GLN A 163 7.95 10.82 3.02
CA GLN A 163 7.32 11.94 2.32
C GLN A 163 5.86 12.09 2.72
N PRO A 164 5.43 13.23 3.27
CA PRO A 164 4.02 13.54 3.42
C PRO A 164 3.38 13.82 2.06
N ILE A 165 2.17 13.30 1.88
CA ILE A 165 1.39 13.41 0.65
C ILE A 165 -0.03 13.87 0.93
N PHE A 166 -0.62 14.60 -0.01
CA PHE A 166 -2.07 14.70 -0.13
C PHE A 166 -2.60 13.47 -0.86
N VAL A 167 -3.65 12.89 -0.31
CA VAL A 167 -4.39 11.79 -0.91
C VAL A 167 -5.74 12.31 -1.40
N PHE A 168 -6.05 12.00 -2.64
CA PHE A 168 -7.33 12.32 -3.27
C PHE A 168 -8.06 11.01 -3.54
N GLU A 169 -9.17 10.81 -2.86
CA GLU A 169 -10.07 9.67 -3.08
C GLU A 169 -11.28 10.11 -3.89
N GLY A 170 -11.59 9.35 -4.90
CA GLY A 170 -12.73 9.61 -5.79
C GLY A 170 -13.63 8.40 -5.96
N ASP A 171 -14.68 8.59 -6.77
CA ASP A 171 -15.62 7.53 -7.11
C ASP A 171 -14.91 6.36 -7.80
N ASN A 172 -15.51 5.18 -7.71
CA ASN A 172 -15.03 3.93 -8.33
C ASN A 172 -13.61 3.54 -7.92
N ASP A 173 -13.25 3.74 -6.63
CA ASP A 173 -11.95 3.39 -6.05
C ASP A 173 -10.77 4.19 -6.61
N PHE A 174 -11.02 5.38 -7.16
CA PHE A 174 -9.93 6.27 -7.59
C PHE A 174 -9.11 6.76 -6.41
N ILE A 175 -7.79 6.67 -6.52
CA ILE A 175 -6.84 7.22 -5.54
C ILE A 175 -5.65 7.84 -6.27
N ALA A 176 -5.34 9.08 -5.91
CA ALA A 176 -4.16 9.77 -6.40
C ALA A 176 -3.37 10.42 -5.25
N TYR A 177 -2.06 10.55 -5.44
CA TYR A 177 -1.13 11.11 -4.47
C TYR A 177 -0.43 12.33 -5.05
N LEU A 178 -0.25 13.35 -4.21
CA LEU A 178 0.52 14.52 -4.54
C LEU A 178 1.47 14.84 -3.38
N PRO A 179 2.77 15.12 -3.61
CA PRO A 179 3.66 15.59 -2.55
C PRO A 179 3.09 16.79 -1.80
N ALA A 180 3.02 16.69 -0.47
CA ALA A 180 2.45 17.74 0.36
C ALA A 180 3.45 18.86 0.66
N ILE A 181 4.75 18.61 0.50
CA ILE A 181 5.82 19.63 0.66
C ILE A 181 5.89 20.50 -0.60
N GLU A 182 6.12 21.79 -0.43
CA GLU A 182 6.32 22.71 -1.54
C GLU A 182 7.53 22.33 -2.40
N SER A 183 7.38 22.46 -3.73
CA SER A 183 8.39 21.99 -4.70
C SER A 183 9.76 22.68 -4.56
N SER A 184 9.82 23.89 -4.00
CA SER A 184 11.05 24.62 -3.71
C SER A 184 11.95 23.88 -2.72
N TRP A 185 11.36 23.22 -1.73
CA TRP A 185 12.08 22.46 -0.70
C TRP A 185 12.53 21.06 -1.15
N ILE A 186 11.84 20.46 -2.12
CA ILE A 186 12.19 19.14 -2.66
C ILE A 186 13.48 19.20 -3.48
N LYS A 187 13.78 20.34 -4.12
CA LYS A 187 14.99 20.50 -4.95
C LYS A 187 16.26 20.67 -4.13
N GLU A 188 16.19 21.24 -2.94
CA GLU A 188 17.36 21.44 -2.08
C GLU A 188 17.89 20.13 -1.49
N THR A 189 17.03 19.17 -1.21
CA THR A 189 17.44 17.86 -0.66
C THR A 189 18.10 16.93 -1.68
N ALA A 190 17.89 17.17 -2.97
CA ALA A 190 18.54 16.40 -4.04
C ALA A 190 19.96 16.88 -4.36
N SER A 191 20.36 18.09 -3.93
CA SER A 191 21.66 18.70 -4.24
C SER A 191 22.73 18.55 -3.15
N THR A 192 22.39 17.99 -1.98
CA THR A 192 23.34 17.82 -0.86
C THR A 192 23.90 16.40 -0.72
N GLY A 193 23.77 15.57 -1.74
CA GLY A 193 24.32 14.21 -1.80
C GLY A 193 25.49 14.08 -2.79
N GLU A 194 26.54 14.94 -2.67
CA GLU A 194 27.87 14.70 -3.23
C GLU A 194 28.88 14.45 -2.11
#